data_902140c2015efa08c5286592302ace51
#
_entry.id   902140c2015efa08c5286592302ace51
#
_cell.length_a   1.000
_cell.length_b   1.000
_cell.length_c   1.000
_cell.angle_alpha   90.00
_cell.angle_beta   90.00
_cell.angle_gamma   90.00
#
_symmetry.space_group_name_H-M   'P 1'
#
loop_
_entity.id
_entity.type
_entity.pdbx_description
1 polymer ?
#
loop_
_entity_poly.entity_id
_entity_poly.type
_entity_poly.pdbx_seq_one_letter_code
_entity_poly.pdbx_strand_id
1 'polypeptide(L)'
;MKKLTLKRLDIFTPISKEQSIPNEEFDIDNFLHFPVITHDDGSIWKHGSLYLLSKLKNYQKSSPKTLDSIATDLKHFKEYCEKEDIDYLVAPRKVLRPTYLYRSYLQQLLRDGKISPNTIKRRMSAVVGFYEYLNKLEELKSKLIKD
;
A
#
# COMPACT_ATOMS: atom_id res chain seq x y z
N MET A 1 -0.35 -19.68 7.52
CA MET A 1 -0.46 -18.54 6.60
C MET A 1 -0.96 -17.31 7.35
N LYS A 2 -0.21 -16.24 7.30
CA LYS A 2 -0.58 -15.02 8.01
C LYS A 2 -1.61 -14.23 7.22
N LYS A 3 -2.77 -14.01 7.81
CA LYS A 3 -3.76 -13.11 7.22
C LYS A 3 -3.36 -11.67 7.51
N LEU A 4 -3.49 -10.82 6.53
CA LEU A 4 -3.29 -9.40 6.74
C LEU A 4 -4.59 -8.76 7.17
N THR A 5 -4.52 -7.93 8.19
CA THR A 5 -5.67 -7.21 8.71
C THR A 5 -5.49 -5.71 8.48
N LEU A 6 -6.48 -5.10 7.86
CA LEU A 6 -6.50 -3.65 7.70
C LEU A 6 -6.90 -3.01 9.02
N LYS A 7 -6.03 -2.18 9.57
CA LYS A 7 -6.27 -1.47 10.82
C LYS A 7 -6.16 0.02 10.62
N ARG A 8 -7.07 0.76 11.22
CA ARG A 8 -6.94 2.20 11.32
C ARG A 8 -6.22 2.53 12.60
N LEU A 9 -5.13 3.25 12.48
CA LEU A 9 -4.39 3.75 13.62
C LEU A 9 -4.90 5.12 14.00
N ASP A 10 -5.28 5.27 15.26
CA ASP A 10 -5.32 6.57 15.88
C ASP A 10 -3.86 6.95 16.16
N ILE A 11 -3.20 7.50 15.17
CA ILE A 11 -1.89 8.08 15.43
C ILE A 11 -2.13 9.40 16.14
N PHE A 12 -2.42 9.29 17.41
CA PHE A 12 -2.48 10.47 18.22
C PHE A 12 -1.09 10.77 18.75
N THR A 13 -0.42 11.70 18.13
CA THR A 13 0.63 12.42 18.82
C THR A 13 -0.08 13.52 19.59
N PRO A 14 0.14 13.60 20.90
CA PRO A 14 -0.36 14.75 21.63
C PRO A 14 0.46 15.97 21.23
N ILE A 15 0.12 16.52 20.06
CA ILE A 15 0.55 17.87 19.73
C ILE A 15 -0.38 18.74 20.54
N SER A 16 0.15 19.33 21.61
CA SER A 16 -0.61 20.31 22.37
C SER A 16 -1.07 21.41 21.44
N LYS A 17 -2.21 22.05 21.76
CA LYS A 17 -2.70 23.17 20.96
C LYS A 17 -1.67 24.28 20.79
N GLU A 18 -0.68 24.32 21.65
CA GLU A 18 0.42 25.28 21.62
C GLU A 18 1.51 24.91 20.61
N GLN A 19 1.53 23.65 20.22
CA GLN A 19 2.47 23.12 19.22
C GLN A 19 1.78 22.81 17.90
N SER A 20 0.60 23.41 17.67
CA SER A 20 -0.08 23.23 16.40
C SER A 20 0.86 23.66 15.29
N ILE A 21 1.24 22.73 14.47
CA ILE A 21 2.07 22.99 13.30
C ILE A 21 1.24 23.90 12.41
N PRO A 22 1.69 25.16 12.19
CA PRO A 22 0.95 26.05 11.30
C PRO A 22 1.21 25.60 9.86
N ASN A 23 0.81 24.41 9.54
CA ASN A 23 0.97 23.90 8.19
C ASN A 23 -0.43 23.62 7.67
N GLU A 24 -0.95 24.59 6.92
CA GLU A 24 -2.23 24.48 6.26
C GLU A 24 -2.27 23.31 5.28
N GLU A 25 -1.10 22.71 4.98
CA GLU A 25 -0.99 21.59 4.08
C GLU A 25 -1.23 20.23 4.75
N PHE A 26 -1.44 20.19 6.06
CA PHE A 26 -1.55 18.94 6.79
C PHE A 26 -2.94 18.76 7.40
N ASP A 27 -3.71 17.81 6.87
CA ASP A 27 -5.02 17.47 7.41
C ASP A 27 -4.86 16.46 8.53
N ILE A 28 -5.02 16.91 9.77
CA ILE A 28 -4.89 16.08 10.96
C ILE A 28 -5.92 14.95 10.98
N ASP A 29 -7.13 15.20 10.50
CA ASP A 29 -8.18 14.18 10.47
C ASP A 29 -7.80 13.02 9.55
N ASN A 30 -7.24 13.31 8.38
CA ASN A 30 -6.75 12.28 7.47
C ASN A 30 -5.60 11.49 8.08
N PHE A 31 -4.74 12.14 8.84
CA PHE A 31 -3.62 11.51 9.51
C PHE A 31 -4.08 10.60 10.65
N LEU A 32 -5.07 11.03 11.42
CA LEU A 32 -5.60 10.25 12.55
C LEU A 32 -6.27 8.96 12.09
N HIS A 33 -6.83 8.96 10.88
CA HIS A 33 -7.52 7.79 10.31
C HIS A 33 -6.67 7.07 9.27
N PHE A 34 -5.37 7.19 9.39
CA PHE A 34 -4.43 6.58 8.45
C PHE A 34 -4.51 5.04 8.51
N PRO A 35 -4.75 4.38 7.37
CA PRO A 35 -4.85 2.92 7.35
C PRO A 35 -3.47 2.27 7.43
N VAL A 36 -3.36 1.23 8.24
CA VAL A 36 -2.13 0.45 8.38
C VAL A 36 -2.45 -1.01 8.10
N ILE A 37 -1.63 -1.65 7.28
CA ILE A 37 -1.79 -3.07 6.97
C ILE A 37 -0.97 -3.88 7.96
N THR A 38 -1.62 -4.75 8.70
CA THR A 38 -0.97 -5.56 9.73
C THR A 38 -1.15 -7.04 9.44
N HIS A 39 -0.20 -7.83 9.91
CA HIS A 39 -0.31 -9.29 9.93
C HIS A 39 -1.18 -9.74 11.12
N ASP A 40 -1.54 -11.02 11.13
CA ASP A 40 -2.37 -11.59 12.21
C ASP A 40 -1.73 -11.45 13.58
N ASP A 41 -0.40 -11.44 13.65
CA ASP A 41 0.33 -11.27 14.91
C ASP A 41 0.42 -9.81 15.36
N GLY A 42 -0.20 -8.89 14.62
CA GLY A 42 -0.17 -7.46 14.93
C GLY A 42 1.01 -6.71 14.36
N SER A 43 1.97 -7.39 13.75
CA SER A 43 3.11 -6.72 13.13
C SER A 43 2.65 -5.96 11.88
N ILE A 44 3.33 -4.85 11.60
CA ILE A 44 2.98 -3.97 10.48
C ILE A 44 3.69 -4.45 9.21
N TRP A 45 2.97 -4.48 8.10
CA TRP A 45 3.61 -4.63 6.79
C TRP A 45 4.26 -3.30 6.41
N LYS A 46 5.54 -3.22 6.66
CA LYS A 46 6.31 -1.98 6.61
C LYS A 46 6.26 -1.29 5.24
N HIS A 47 6.56 -2.02 4.17
CA HIS A 47 6.60 -1.44 2.82
C HIS A 47 5.25 -0.88 2.39
N GLY A 48 4.17 -1.61 2.62
CA GLY A 48 2.85 -1.14 2.28
C GLY A 48 2.45 0.09 3.07
N SER A 49 2.75 0.10 4.35
CA SER A 49 2.42 1.22 5.23
C SER A 49 3.21 2.47 4.88
N LEU A 50 4.50 2.32 4.54
CA LEU A 50 5.32 3.45 4.09
C LEU A 50 4.82 4.03 2.77
N TYR A 51 4.38 3.17 1.86
CA TYR A 51 3.79 3.64 0.60
C TYR A 51 2.53 4.46 0.85
N LEU A 52 1.64 3.96 1.72
CA LEU A 52 0.41 4.67 2.07
C LEU A 52 0.74 6.03 2.72
N LEU A 53 1.74 6.05 3.58
CA LEU A 53 2.20 7.28 4.23
C LEU A 53 2.71 8.29 3.20
N SER A 54 3.43 7.83 2.17
CA SER A 54 3.93 8.71 1.11
C SER A 54 2.78 9.36 0.33
N LYS A 55 1.66 8.68 0.22
CA LYS A 55 0.49 9.22 -0.48
C LYS A 55 -0.31 10.22 0.36
N LEU A 56 -0.18 10.17 1.66
CA LEU A 56 -0.90 11.08 2.55
C LEU A 56 -0.59 12.54 2.21
N LYS A 57 0.66 12.83 1.92
CA LYS A 57 1.12 14.17 1.56
C LYS A 57 0.54 14.66 0.23
N ASN A 58 0.39 13.74 -0.72
CA ASN A 58 -0.12 14.05 -2.06
C ASN A 58 -1.64 14.10 -2.13
N TYR A 59 -2.33 13.51 -1.17
CA TYR A 59 -3.77 13.38 -1.16
C TYR A 59 -4.42 14.18 -0.04
N GLN A 60 -3.85 15.31 0.31
CA GLN A 60 -4.38 16.19 1.36
C GLN A 60 -5.82 16.60 1.12
N LYS A 61 -6.20 16.69 -0.14
CA LYS A 61 -7.56 17.06 -0.55
C LYS A 61 -8.43 15.84 -0.83
N SER A 62 -7.87 14.63 -0.75
CA SER A 62 -8.60 13.39 -1.02
C SER A 62 -9.26 12.89 0.26
N SER A 63 -10.41 12.27 0.10
CA SER A 63 -11.10 11.68 1.24
C SER A 63 -10.30 10.51 1.82
N PRO A 64 -10.44 10.21 3.12
CA PRO A 64 -9.83 9.01 3.71
C PRO A 64 -10.21 7.72 2.99
N LYS A 65 -11.35 7.70 2.32
CA LYS A 65 -11.81 6.54 1.52
C LYS A 65 -10.83 6.15 0.41
N THR A 66 -10.13 7.12 -0.18
CA THR A 66 -9.16 6.83 -1.25
C THR A 66 -7.98 6.04 -0.71
N LEU A 67 -7.44 6.43 0.44
CA LEU A 67 -6.36 5.70 1.09
C LEU A 67 -6.83 4.32 1.56
N ASP A 68 -8.05 4.23 2.09
CA ASP A 68 -8.63 2.95 2.51
C ASP A 68 -8.76 1.99 1.32
N SER A 69 -9.20 2.50 0.17
CA SER A 69 -9.31 1.69 -1.05
C SER A 69 -7.96 1.17 -1.50
N ILE A 70 -6.95 2.04 -1.51
CA ILE A 70 -5.59 1.64 -1.89
C ILE A 70 -5.05 0.61 -0.90
N ALA A 71 -5.26 0.84 0.39
CA ALA A 71 -4.82 -0.09 1.43
C ALA A 71 -5.48 -1.46 1.28
N THR A 72 -6.79 -1.48 0.99
CA THR A 72 -7.53 -2.72 0.77
C THR A 72 -6.99 -3.47 -0.45
N ASP A 73 -6.71 -2.75 -1.53
CA ASP A 73 -6.18 -3.36 -2.75
C ASP A 73 -4.77 -3.90 -2.54
N LEU A 74 -3.92 -3.19 -1.80
CA LEU A 74 -2.58 -3.66 -1.46
C LEU A 74 -2.64 -4.87 -0.52
N LYS A 75 -3.53 -4.85 0.45
CA LYS A 75 -3.75 -5.99 1.34
C LYS A 75 -4.09 -7.23 0.54
N HIS A 76 -4.97 -7.10 -0.43
CA HIS A 76 -5.36 -8.21 -1.30
C HIS A 76 -4.17 -8.77 -2.08
N PHE A 77 -3.33 -7.89 -2.62
CA PHE A 77 -2.10 -8.29 -3.32
C PHE A 77 -1.15 -9.03 -2.38
N LYS A 78 -0.93 -8.48 -1.19
CA LYS A 78 -0.01 -9.10 -0.22
C LYS A 78 -0.49 -10.47 0.23
N GLU A 79 -1.81 -10.61 0.46
CA GLU A 79 -2.41 -11.90 0.80
C GLU A 79 -2.21 -12.91 -0.32
N TYR A 80 -2.37 -12.48 -1.57
CA TYR A 80 -2.12 -13.35 -2.72
C TYR A 80 -0.66 -13.82 -2.74
N CYS A 81 0.28 -12.91 -2.53
CA CYS A 81 1.71 -13.27 -2.51
C CYS A 81 2.01 -14.27 -1.39
N GLU A 82 1.45 -14.07 -0.20
CA GLU A 82 1.65 -15.00 0.91
C GLU A 82 1.05 -16.37 0.63
N LYS A 83 -0.15 -16.38 0.07
CA LYS A 83 -0.84 -17.63 -0.28
C LYS A 83 -0.06 -18.43 -1.31
N GLU A 84 0.50 -17.78 -2.31
CA GLU A 84 1.23 -18.45 -3.40
C GLU A 84 2.73 -18.55 -3.13
N ASP A 85 3.17 -18.15 -1.94
CA ASP A 85 4.59 -18.19 -1.53
C ASP A 85 5.47 -17.40 -2.50
N ILE A 86 5.00 -16.20 -2.88
CA ILE A 86 5.71 -15.29 -3.77
C ILE A 86 6.38 -14.21 -2.92
N ASP A 87 7.69 -14.03 -3.11
CA ASP A 87 8.40 -12.89 -2.51
C ASP A 87 8.17 -11.66 -3.39
N TYR A 88 7.38 -10.71 -2.88
CA TYR A 88 7.01 -9.52 -3.64
C TYR A 88 8.20 -8.60 -3.93
N LEU A 89 9.34 -8.80 -3.26
CA LEU A 89 10.55 -7.99 -3.48
C LEU A 89 11.46 -8.57 -4.55
N VAL A 90 11.15 -9.74 -5.09
CA VAL A 90 11.97 -10.42 -6.09
C VAL A 90 11.27 -10.40 -7.44
N ALA A 91 11.99 -9.98 -8.48
CA ALA A 91 11.46 -9.92 -9.84
C ALA A 91 12.43 -10.62 -10.81
N PRO A 92 12.47 -11.98 -10.80
CA PRO A 92 13.46 -12.69 -11.60
C PRO A 92 13.20 -12.58 -13.10
N ARG A 93 12.13 -13.17 -13.60
CA ARG A 93 11.74 -13.12 -15.01
C ARG A 93 10.39 -12.43 -15.16
N LYS A 94 10.13 -11.84 -16.32
CA LYS A 94 8.89 -11.14 -16.59
C LYS A 94 7.66 -11.97 -16.22
N VAL A 95 7.61 -13.23 -16.65
CA VAL A 95 6.46 -14.11 -16.41
C VAL A 95 6.34 -14.56 -14.94
N LEU A 96 7.42 -14.43 -14.16
CA LEU A 96 7.44 -14.79 -12.75
C LEU A 96 7.39 -13.57 -11.83
N ARG A 97 7.28 -12.38 -12.39
CA ARG A 97 7.14 -11.15 -11.59
C ARG A 97 5.84 -11.17 -10.82
N PRO A 98 5.85 -10.72 -9.57
CA PRO A 98 4.62 -10.67 -8.77
C PRO A 98 3.47 -9.93 -9.44
N THR A 99 3.76 -8.83 -10.14
CA THR A 99 2.74 -8.07 -10.87
C THR A 99 2.10 -8.87 -11.98
N TYR A 100 2.92 -9.60 -12.73
CA TYR A 100 2.42 -10.44 -13.84
C TYR A 100 1.55 -11.59 -13.31
N LEU A 101 2.03 -12.28 -12.29
CA LEU A 101 1.31 -13.40 -11.69
C LEU A 101 -0.01 -12.93 -11.07
N TYR A 102 0.02 -11.82 -10.38
CA TYR A 102 -1.17 -11.26 -9.77
C TYR A 102 -2.21 -10.85 -10.81
N ARG A 103 -1.77 -10.22 -11.90
CA ARG A 103 -2.66 -9.85 -12.99
C ARG A 103 -3.34 -11.07 -13.59
N SER A 104 -2.57 -12.13 -13.83
CA SER A 104 -3.11 -13.40 -14.34
C SER A 104 -4.16 -13.99 -13.40
N TYR A 105 -3.89 -13.93 -12.10
CA TYR A 105 -4.84 -14.36 -11.08
C TYR A 105 -6.14 -13.53 -11.13
N LEU A 106 -6.03 -12.21 -11.23
CA LEU A 106 -7.20 -11.35 -11.32
C LEU A 106 -8.00 -11.61 -12.57
N GLN A 107 -7.33 -11.87 -13.70
CA GLN A 107 -8.01 -12.22 -14.95
C GLN A 107 -8.78 -13.53 -14.82
N GLN A 108 -8.24 -14.49 -14.07
CA GLN A 108 -8.95 -15.73 -13.80
C GLN A 108 -10.19 -15.47 -12.95
N LEU A 109 -10.10 -14.62 -11.93
CA LEU A 109 -11.26 -14.23 -11.14
C LEU A 109 -12.34 -13.56 -11.99
N LEU A 110 -11.93 -12.77 -12.98
CA LEU A 110 -12.87 -12.15 -13.92
C LEU A 110 -13.58 -13.21 -14.75
N ARG A 111 -12.83 -14.18 -15.29
CA ARG A 111 -13.42 -15.29 -16.07
C ARG A 111 -14.41 -16.10 -15.25
N ASP A 112 -14.11 -16.25 -13.95
CA ASP A 112 -14.97 -16.97 -13.02
C ASP A 112 -16.17 -16.14 -12.53
N GLY A 113 -16.30 -14.90 -13.00
CA GLY A 113 -17.41 -14.01 -12.64
C GLY A 113 -17.33 -13.45 -11.22
N LYS A 114 -16.17 -13.51 -10.58
CA LYS A 114 -16.00 -13.08 -9.18
C LYS A 114 -15.68 -11.60 -9.02
N ILE A 115 -15.10 -10.98 -10.04
CA ILE A 115 -14.76 -9.55 -10.01
C ILE A 115 -15.08 -8.91 -11.36
N SER A 116 -15.19 -7.58 -11.37
CA SER A 116 -15.43 -6.79 -12.57
C SER A 116 -14.12 -6.33 -13.21
N PRO A 117 -14.14 -5.93 -14.50
CA PRO A 117 -12.96 -5.32 -15.14
C PRO A 117 -12.45 -4.07 -14.39
N ASN A 118 -13.36 -3.27 -13.87
CA ASN A 118 -12.98 -2.07 -13.10
C ASN A 118 -12.21 -2.43 -11.83
N THR A 119 -12.56 -3.54 -11.19
CA THR A 119 -11.85 -4.03 -10.01
C THR A 119 -10.41 -4.39 -10.36
N ILE A 120 -10.19 -5.07 -11.49
CA ILE A 120 -8.84 -5.40 -11.95
C ILE A 120 -8.02 -4.12 -12.15
N LYS A 121 -8.59 -3.17 -12.86
CA LYS A 121 -7.92 -1.90 -13.17
C LYS A 121 -7.51 -1.17 -11.89
N ARG A 122 -8.41 -1.09 -10.93
CA ARG A 122 -8.15 -0.44 -9.65
C ARG A 122 -7.05 -1.13 -8.86
N ARG A 123 -7.14 -2.46 -8.73
CA ARG A 123 -6.16 -3.26 -7.98
C ARG A 123 -4.78 -3.20 -8.63
N MET A 124 -4.73 -3.31 -9.95
CA MET A 124 -3.45 -3.22 -10.65
C MET A 124 -2.83 -1.84 -10.54
N SER A 125 -3.63 -0.78 -10.57
CA SER A 125 -3.12 0.59 -10.37
C SER A 125 -2.47 0.75 -9.00
N ALA A 126 -3.07 0.20 -7.96
CA ALA A 126 -2.50 0.25 -6.62
C ALA A 126 -1.16 -0.49 -6.56
N VAL A 127 -1.10 -1.68 -7.14
CA VAL A 127 0.12 -2.51 -7.13
C VAL A 127 1.24 -1.85 -7.94
N VAL A 128 0.93 -1.32 -9.12
CA VAL A 128 1.92 -0.62 -9.96
C VAL A 128 2.46 0.60 -9.22
N GLY A 129 1.59 1.39 -8.61
CA GLY A 129 2.02 2.54 -7.82
C GLY A 129 2.93 2.16 -6.67
N PHE A 130 2.61 1.05 -6.00
CA PHE A 130 3.45 0.52 -4.94
C PHE A 130 4.86 0.17 -5.43
N TYR A 131 4.97 -0.51 -6.57
CA TYR A 131 6.28 -0.85 -7.13
C TYR A 131 7.04 0.37 -7.63
N GLU A 132 6.36 1.35 -8.18
CA GLU A 132 7.01 2.62 -8.54
C GLU A 132 7.63 3.30 -7.31
N TYR A 133 6.91 3.27 -6.19
CA TYR A 133 7.41 3.79 -4.92
C TYR A 133 8.66 3.03 -4.46
N LEU A 134 8.61 1.69 -4.49
CA LEU A 134 9.75 0.86 -4.09
C LEU A 134 10.97 1.14 -4.96
N ASN A 135 10.79 1.32 -6.27
CA ASN A 135 11.88 1.63 -7.19
C ASN A 135 12.52 2.97 -6.86
N LYS A 136 11.73 3.98 -6.54
CA LYS A 136 12.25 5.29 -6.12
C LYS A 136 13.02 5.20 -4.82
N LEU A 137 12.54 4.39 -3.90
CA LEU A 137 13.22 4.17 -2.62
C LEU A 137 14.59 3.52 -2.82
N GLU A 138 14.70 2.54 -3.72
CA GLU A 138 15.97 1.89 -4.05
C GLU A 138 16.94 2.85 -4.74
N GLU A 139 16.46 3.69 -5.64
CA GLU A 139 17.28 4.73 -6.27
C GLU A 139 17.86 5.69 -5.22
N LEU A 140 17.04 6.09 -4.25
CA LEU A 140 17.47 6.97 -3.19
C LEU A 140 18.56 6.33 -2.33
N LYS A 141 18.37 5.07 -1.96
CA LYS A 141 19.37 4.30 -1.21
C LYS A 141 20.68 4.20 -1.98
N SER A 142 20.62 3.91 -3.27
CA SER A 142 21.80 3.85 -4.13
C SER A 142 22.58 5.16 -4.14
N LYS A 143 21.88 6.28 -4.23
CA LYS A 143 22.53 7.61 -4.22
C LYS A 143 23.18 7.91 -2.89
N LEU A 144 22.60 7.48 -1.78
CA LEU A 144 23.14 7.73 -0.45
C LEU A 144 24.36 6.87 -0.16
N ILE A 145 24.47 5.70 -0.78
CA ILE A 145 25.57 4.77 -0.55
C ILE A 145 26.78 5.06 -1.46
N LYS A 146 26.57 5.76 -2.57
CA LYS A 146 27.60 6.00 -3.58
C LYS A 146 28.55 7.16 -3.29
N ASP A 147 28.48 7.76 -2.15
CA ASP A 147 29.44 8.83 -1.79
C ASP A 147 30.70 8.24 -1.20
#